data_a557098d31dbcebd4327e865b9bcf50d
#
_entry.id   a557098d31dbcebd4327e865b9bcf50d
#
_cell.length_a   1.000
_cell.length_b   1.000
_cell.length_c   1.000
_cell.angle_alpha   90.00
_cell.angle_beta   90.00
_cell.angle_gamma   90.00
#
_symmetry.space_group_name_H-M   'P 1'
#
loop_
_entity.id
_entity.type
_entity.pdbx_description
1 polymer ?
#
loop_
_entity_poly.entity_id
_entity_poly.type
_entity_poly.pdbx_seq_one_letter_code
_entity_poly.pdbx_strand_id
1 'polypeptide(L)'
;MKATTQLRELLKGDDIIITPGVYDCLTARLAETVGFSAVKLLGNVTCGSLLGLPDLGLIGLNEMANHAKNVAAAVDIPVMVDADTGYSGGPLGIARTIKEFGRAGVAGIGMEDQVTPKKCALIPGGTPVVPIKEQVRKLQAAVEAREDPDFVISARTDAESVNGLDDALNRIKAYEEAGVDMVGVAMSWVRKEGMRQRTLDALQRIRDAVKVPLNCMFMDEAIQVGNVTLDEIKQLGFKMGGSNAVRYTVVKAVTEMLTILKNEGSTKNYSHRLASLKEYEALVRLPEFLEMEMRYSA
;
A
#
# COMPACT_ATOMS: atom_id res chain seq x y z
N MET A 1 5.50 -12.56 17.28
CA MET A 1 5.20 -13.26 15.99
C MET A 1 5.90 -12.50 14.89
N LYS A 2 6.38 -13.16 13.82
CA LYS A 2 6.94 -12.43 12.66
C LYS A 2 5.82 -11.64 11.97
N ALA A 3 6.13 -10.47 11.41
CA ALA A 3 5.17 -9.66 10.66
C ALA A 3 4.56 -10.42 9.46
N THR A 4 5.35 -11.25 8.80
CA THR A 4 4.91 -12.13 7.70
C THR A 4 3.83 -13.11 8.16
N THR A 5 4.07 -13.85 9.26
CA THR A 5 3.12 -14.80 9.84
C THR A 5 1.85 -14.07 10.34
N GLN A 6 2.02 -12.89 10.95
CA GLN A 6 0.89 -12.09 11.43
C GLN A 6 -0.03 -11.67 10.28
N LEU A 7 0.53 -11.23 9.15
CA LEU A 7 -0.26 -10.88 7.96
C LEU A 7 -1.00 -12.11 7.40
N ARG A 8 -0.34 -13.28 7.37
CA ARG A 8 -0.99 -14.54 6.94
C ARG A 8 -2.19 -14.89 7.80
N GLU A 9 -2.08 -14.76 9.11
CA GLU A 9 -3.20 -15.02 10.01
C GLU A 9 -4.34 -14.02 9.79
N LEU A 10 -4.03 -12.73 9.61
CA LEU A 10 -5.03 -11.72 9.27
C LEU A 10 -5.77 -12.06 7.95
N LEU A 11 -5.05 -12.52 6.92
CA LEU A 11 -5.65 -12.90 5.63
C LEU A 11 -6.56 -14.14 5.72
N LYS A 12 -6.36 -15.02 6.70
CA LYS A 12 -7.22 -16.19 6.95
C LYS A 12 -8.51 -15.81 7.70
N GLY A 13 -8.51 -14.71 8.44
CA GLY A 13 -9.66 -14.25 9.21
C GLY A 13 -10.87 -13.89 8.33
N ASP A 14 -12.02 -13.69 8.95
CA ASP A 14 -13.27 -13.36 8.26
C ASP A 14 -13.41 -11.87 7.93
N ASP A 15 -12.67 -11.02 8.63
CA ASP A 15 -12.73 -9.57 8.43
C ASP A 15 -11.85 -9.08 7.28
N ILE A 16 -12.24 -7.95 6.70
CA ILE A 16 -11.42 -7.24 5.74
C ILE A 16 -10.33 -6.44 6.47
N ILE A 17 -9.08 -6.58 6.04
CA ILE A 17 -7.96 -5.81 6.57
C ILE A 17 -7.98 -4.43 5.93
N ILE A 18 -8.29 -3.40 6.71
CA ILE A 18 -8.22 -2.01 6.25
C ILE A 18 -6.78 -1.53 6.43
N THR A 19 -6.10 -1.20 5.33
CA THR A 19 -4.72 -0.73 5.34
C THR A 19 -4.66 0.76 5.02
N PRO A 20 -4.39 1.65 6.00
CA PRO A 20 -4.07 3.03 5.69
C PRO A 20 -2.76 3.10 4.90
N GLY A 21 -2.75 3.96 3.89
CA GLY A 21 -1.56 4.25 3.10
C GLY A 21 -0.63 5.18 3.88
N VAL A 22 0.51 4.66 4.31
CA VAL A 22 1.56 5.38 5.03
C VAL A 22 2.76 5.64 4.14
N TYR A 23 3.66 6.53 4.55
CA TYR A 23 4.83 6.87 3.74
C TYR A 23 6.11 7.14 4.58
N ASP A 24 6.00 7.09 5.90
CA ASP A 24 7.13 7.21 6.82
C ASP A 24 6.82 6.53 8.16
N CYS A 25 7.81 6.52 9.05
CA CYS A 25 7.70 5.92 10.38
C CYS A 25 6.63 6.61 11.24
N LEU A 26 6.47 7.92 11.11
CA LEU A 26 5.53 8.68 11.92
C LEU A 26 4.09 8.34 11.55
N THR A 27 3.76 8.32 10.26
CA THR A 27 2.42 7.96 9.78
C THR A 27 2.09 6.49 10.04
N ALA A 28 3.09 5.59 10.00
CA ALA A 28 2.91 4.19 10.37
C ALA A 28 2.58 4.03 11.86
N ARG A 29 3.29 4.73 12.75
CA ARG A 29 2.99 4.74 14.19
C ARG A 29 1.63 5.33 14.51
N LEU A 30 1.23 6.40 13.83
CA LEU A 30 -0.12 6.96 13.99
C LEU A 30 -1.19 5.92 13.65
N ALA A 31 -1.02 5.19 12.55
CA ALA A 31 -1.94 4.13 12.17
C ALA A 31 -1.99 3.00 13.23
N GLU A 32 -0.86 2.56 13.72
CA GLU A 32 -0.77 1.56 14.78
C GLU A 32 -1.43 2.04 16.08
N THR A 33 -1.17 3.27 16.51
CA THR A 33 -1.75 3.87 17.73
C THR A 33 -3.28 3.98 17.65
N VAL A 34 -3.82 4.22 16.46
CA VAL A 34 -5.28 4.24 16.22
C VAL A 34 -5.88 2.82 16.25
N GLY A 35 -5.05 1.76 16.12
CA GLY A 35 -5.48 0.37 16.23
C GLY A 35 -5.66 -0.36 14.88
N PHE A 36 -5.05 0.13 13.80
CA PHE A 36 -5.03 -0.63 12.55
C PHE A 36 -4.16 -1.89 12.71
N SER A 37 -4.62 -2.99 12.12
CA SER A 37 -3.94 -4.29 12.20
C SER A 37 -2.83 -4.47 11.17
N ALA A 38 -2.75 -3.63 10.16
CA ALA A 38 -1.70 -3.61 9.13
C ALA A 38 -1.67 -2.25 8.43
N VAL A 39 -0.55 -1.90 7.81
CA VAL A 39 -0.39 -0.69 7.00
C VAL A 39 0.19 -1.01 5.63
N LYS A 40 -0.02 -0.11 4.66
CA LYS A 40 0.62 -0.18 3.35
C LYS A 40 1.54 1.01 3.12
N LEU A 41 2.85 0.75 2.94
CA LEU A 41 3.81 1.74 2.51
C LEU A 41 3.62 1.98 1.01
N LEU A 42 3.14 3.19 0.66
CA LEU A 42 2.76 3.54 -0.70
C LEU A 42 3.94 4.15 -1.47
N GLY A 43 4.24 3.66 -2.68
CA GLY A 43 5.30 4.18 -3.55
C GLY A 43 5.08 5.65 -3.93
N ASN A 44 3.86 5.98 -4.31
CA ASN A 44 3.47 7.35 -4.70
C ASN A 44 3.81 8.41 -3.65
N VAL A 45 3.41 8.20 -2.41
CA VAL A 45 3.61 9.21 -1.35
C VAL A 45 5.04 9.18 -0.84
N THR A 46 5.67 8.00 -0.84
CA THR A 46 7.09 7.83 -0.48
C THR A 46 7.98 8.61 -1.47
N CYS A 47 7.70 8.53 -2.77
CA CYS A 47 8.40 9.33 -3.78
C CYS A 47 8.26 10.83 -3.49
N GLY A 48 7.04 11.30 -3.21
CA GLY A 48 6.78 12.67 -2.81
C GLY A 48 7.50 13.09 -1.52
N SER A 49 7.54 12.20 -0.51
CA SER A 49 8.16 12.47 0.78
C SER A 49 9.70 12.47 0.73
N LEU A 50 10.31 11.49 0.05
CA LEU A 50 11.76 11.35 0.00
C LEU A 50 12.42 12.26 -1.04
N LEU A 51 11.77 12.45 -2.19
CA LEU A 51 12.39 13.13 -3.33
C LEU A 51 11.71 14.46 -3.69
N GLY A 52 10.51 14.74 -3.18
CA GLY A 52 9.69 15.87 -3.61
C GLY A 52 9.22 15.75 -5.07
N LEU A 53 9.21 14.53 -5.63
CA LEU A 53 8.94 14.24 -7.03
C LEU A 53 7.66 13.43 -7.23
N PRO A 54 7.05 13.47 -8.44
CA PRO A 54 5.88 12.68 -8.76
C PRO A 54 6.21 11.19 -8.89
N ASP A 55 5.18 10.37 -8.76
CA ASP A 55 5.24 8.90 -8.86
C ASP A 55 5.33 8.44 -10.33
N LEU A 56 6.54 8.46 -10.86
CA LEU A 56 6.86 8.09 -12.24
C LEU A 56 7.99 7.05 -12.32
N GLY A 57 8.14 6.21 -11.27
CA GLY A 57 9.20 5.21 -11.20
C GLY A 57 10.58 5.82 -10.92
N LEU A 58 10.62 6.94 -10.19
CA LEU A 58 11.84 7.69 -9.91
C LEU A 58 12.58 7.21 -8.66
N ILE A 59 11.90 6.51 -7.77
CA ILE A 59 12.51 5.91 -6.58
C ILE A 59 13.12 4.54 -6.93
N GLY A 60 14.34 4.29 -6.50
CA GLY A 60 15.03 3.04 -6.77
C GLY A 60 14.78 1.96 -5.71
N LEU A 61 15.10 0.69 -6.04
CA LEU A 61 14.95 -0.45 -5.12
C LEU A 61 15.64 -0.20 -3.77
N ASN A 62 16.89 0.27 -3.77
CA ASN A 62 17.65 0.44 -2.54
C ASN A 62 17.09 1.54 -1.66
N GLU A 63 16.60 2.62 -2.25
CA GLU A 63 15.96 3.72 -1.53
C GLU A 63 14.67 3.22 -0.86
N MET A 64 13.82 2.54 -1.63
CA MET A 64 12.55 2.03 -1.11
C MET A 64 12.75 0.91 -0.08
N ALA A 65 13.66 -0.03 -0.29
CA ALA A 65 13.93 -1.11 0.66
C ALA A 65 14.52 -0.60 1.97
N ASN A 66 15.44 0.36 1.93
CA ASN A 66 15.99 0.99 3.14
C ASN A 66 14.91 1.76 3.90
N HIS A 67 14.06 2.49 3.18
CA HIS A 67 12.95 3.21 3.79
C HIS A 67 11.92 2.24 4.41
N ALA A 68 11.55 1.19 3.69
CA ALA A 68 10.65 0.15 4.16
C ALA A 68 11.18 -0.56 5.42
N LYS A 69 12.50 -0.80 5.49
CA LYS A 69 13.16 -1.33 6.69
C LYS A 69 12.94 -0.43 7.92
N ASN A 70 13.09 0.88 7.76
CA ASN A 70 12.88 1.82 8.86
C ASN A 70 11.40 1.83 9.29
N VAL A 71 10.47 1.83 8.33
CA VAL A 71 9.03 1.80 8.63
C VAL A 71 8.65 0.49 9.30
N ALA A 72 9.11 -0.66 8.81
CA ALA A 72 8.85 -1.96 9.43
C ALA A 72 9.42 -2.08 10.85
N ALA A 73 10.59 -1.48 11.10
CA ALA A 73 11.18 -1.46 12.44
C ALA A 73 10.48 -0.48 13.41
N ALA A 74 9.70 0.46 12.89
CA ALA A 74 9.02 1.46 13.71
C ALA A 74 7.71 0.95 14.32
N VAL A 75 7.09 -0.09 13.79
CA VAL A 75 5.77 -0.61 14.20
C VAL A 75 5.81 -2.11 14.46
N ASP A 76 4.89 -2.60 15.28
CA ASP A 76 4.73 -4.04 15.57
C ASP A 76 3.68 -4.71 14.67
N ILE A 77 2.94 -3.92 13.89
CA ILE A 77 1.95 -4.41 12.91
C ILE A 77 2.59 -4.68 11.55
N PRO A 78 2.05 -5.62 10.74
CA PRO A 78 2.53 -5.91 9.39
C PRO A 78 2.55 -4.72 8.47
N VAL A 79 3.66 -4.54 7.74
CA VAL A 79 3.82 -3.54 6.68
C VAL A 79 3.83 -4.24 5.32
N MET A 80 2.84 -3.93 4.47
CA MET A 80 2.87 -4.24 3.04
C MET A 80 3.54 -3.10 2.28
N VAL A 81 4.34 -3.41 1.27
CA VAL A 81 5.04 -2.37 0.48
C VAL A 81 4.56 -2.37 -0.97
N ASP A 82 4.37 -1.19 -1.52
CA ASP A 82 4.19 -0.98 -2.96
C ASP A 82 5.56 -1.12 -3.64
N ALA A 83 5.76 -2.19 -4.39
CA ALA A 83 7.02 -2.50 -5.07
C ALA A 83 7.00 -2.12 -6.56
N ASP A 84 6.09 -1.23 -6.97
CA ASP A 84 5.95 -0.78 -8.34
C ASP A 84 5.90 -1.96 -9.34
N THR A 85 6.67 -1.90 -10.42
CA THR A 85 6.82 -2.98 -11.40
C THR A 85 7.91 -4.00 -11.02
N GLY A 86 8.47 -3.88 -9.80
CA GLY A 86 9.56 -4.71 -9.29
C GLY A 86 10.96 -4.10 -9.40
N TYR A 87 11.10 -2.81 -9.72
CA TYR A 87 12.33 -1.98 -9.81
C TYR A 87 13.38 -2.42 -10.81
N SER A 88 13.21 -3.54 -11.51
CA SER A 88 14.22 -4.03 -12.46
C SER A 88 13.57 -4.75 -13.62
N GLY A 89 14.29 -4.77 -14.75
CA GLY A 89 13.91 -5.55 -15.91
C GLY A 89 14.12 -7.05 -15.68
N GLY A 90 13.06 -7.84 -15.82
CA GLY A 90 13.14 -9.28 -15.91
C GLY A 90 13.25 -10.05 -14.58
N PRO A 91 13.17 -11.40 -14.67
CA PRO A 91 13.02 -12.29 -13.51
C PRO A 91 14.17 -12.23 -12.50
N LEU A 92 15.42 -12.09 -12.94
CA LEU A 92 16.59 -12.04 -12.03
C LEU A 92 16.56 -10.80 -11.12
N GLY A 93 16.13 -9.67 -11.66
CA GLY A 93 16.00 -8.47 -10.87
C GLY A 93 14.85 -8.55 -9.89
N ILE A 94 13.75 -9.19 -10.28
CA ILE A 94 12.61 -9.48 -9.37
C ILE A 94 13.07 -10.36 -8.21
N ALA A 95 13.86 -11.41 -8.46
CA ALA A 95 14.42 -12.25 -7.40
C ALA A 95 15.23 -11.43 -6.38
N ARG A 96 16.04 -10.46 -6.86
CA ARG A 96 16.74 -9.51 -5.98
C ARG A 96 15.77 -8.65 -5.18
N THR A 97 14.75 -8.10 -5.82
CA THR A 97 13.73 -7.26 -5.17
C THR A 97 13.05 -7.99 -4.01
N ILE A 98 12.63 -9.24 -4.21
CA ILE A 98 12.02 -10.07 -3.16
C ILE A 98 12.97 -10.25 -1.96
N LYS A 99 14.25 -10.55 -2.22
CA LYS A 99 15.25 -10.72 -1.15
C LYS A 99 15.51 -9.43 -0.37
N GLU A 100 15.61 -8.29 -1.05
CA GLU A 100 15.82 -7.00 -0.37
C GLU A 100 14.63 -6.63 0.52
N PHE A 101 13.39 -6.80 0.06
CA PHE A 101 12.21 -6.55 0.90
C PHE A 101 12.04 -7.60 2.02
N GLY A 102 12.36 -8.86 1.77
CA GLY A 102 12.40 -9.88 2.83
C GLY A 102 13.37 -9.51 3.96
N ARG A 103 14.58 -9.03 3.60
CA ARG A 103 15.58 -8.54 4.57
C ARG A 103 15.19 -7.25 5.27
N ALA A 104 14.35 -6.42 4.62
CA ALA A 104 13.79 -5.22 5.23
C ALA A 104 12.79 -5.53 6.36
N GLY A 105 12.35 -6.77 6.51
CA GLY A 105 11.42 -7.19 7.57
C GLY A 105 9.96 -6.84 7.32
N VAL A 106 9.60 -6.47 6.08
CA VAL A 106 8.21 -6.21 5.71
C VAL A 106 7.42 -7.50 5.55
N ALA A 107 6.11 -7.45 5.71
CA ALA A 107 5.26 -8.62 5.67
C ALA A 107 4.95 -9.13 4.25
N GLY A 108 5.13 -8.27 3.26
CA GLY A 108 4.90 -8.61 1.87
C GLY A 108 4.98 -7.40 0.95
N ILE A 109 4.81 -7.64 -0.34
CA ILE A 109 4.83 -6.61 -1.38
C ILE A 109 3.63 -6.71 -2.31
N GLY A 110 3.32 -5.57 -2.96
CA GLY A 110 2.44 -5.53 -4.12
C GLY A 110 3.23 -5.15 -5.37
N MET A 111 3.07 -5.92 -6.45
CA MET A 111 3.71 -5.67 -7.75
C MET A 111 2.67 -5.45 -8.84
N GLU A 112 2.87 -4.44 -9.68
CA GLU A 112 2.00 -4.10 -10.81
C GLU A 112 2.59 -4.52 -12.17
N ASP A 113 1.73 -4.59 -13.19
CA ASP A 113 2.08 -5.07 -14.54
C ASP A 113 2.32 -3.94 -15.55
N GLN A 114 2.55 -2.72 -15.08
CA GLN A 114 2.80 -1.58 -15.98
C GLN A 114 4.12 -1.71 -16.75
N VAL A 115 4.16 -1.12 -17.94
CA VAL A 115 5.40 -0.89 -18.69
C VAL A 115 6.22 0.20 -17.98
N THR A 116 7.54 0.01 -17.90
CA THR A 116 8.45 1.02 -17.34
C THR A 116 8.81 2.08 -18.41
N PRO A 117 8.83 3.38 -18.07
CA PRO A 117 8.57 3.96 -16.75
C PRO A 117 7.09 3.91 -16.36
N LYS A 118 6.83 3.42 -15.15
CA LYS A 118 5.47 3.32 -14.62
C LYS A 118 4.88 4.70 -14.34
N LYS A 119 3.56 4.76 -14.18
CA LYS A 119 2.85 5.95 -13.76
C LYS A 119 1.90 5.62 -12.61
N CYS A 120 1.57 6.62 -11.81
CA CYS A 120 0.48 6.44 -10.84
C CYS A 120 -0.81 6.06 -11.58
N ALA A 121 -1.45 4.98 -11.18
CA ALA A 121 -2.72 4.52 -11.78
C ALA A 121 -3.86 5.54 -11.74
N LEU A 122 -3.69 6.60 -10.94
CA LEU A 122 -4.66 7.70 -10.83
C LEU A 122 -4.48 8.77 -11.92
N ILE A 123 -3.43 8.68 -12.74
CA ILE A 123 -3.21 9.62 -13.86
C ILE A 123 -4.16 9.26 -15.01
N PRO A 124 -4.89 10.25 -15.56
CA PRO A 124 -5.79 10.03 -16.68
C PRO A 124 -5.08 9.42 -17.90
N GLY A 125 -5.76 8.54 -18.62
CA GLY A 125 -5.24 7.94 -19.85
C GLY A 125 -4.61 6.55 -19.66
N GLY A 126 -4.48 6.10 -18.41
CA GLY A 126 -3.90 4.78 -18.09
C GLY A 126 -2.41 4.67 -18.44
N THR A 127 -1.83 3.53 -18.11
CA THR A 127 -0.46 3.18 -18.46
C THR A 127 -0.46 1.84 -19.18
N PRO A 128 0.27 1.69 -20.29
CA PRO A 128 0.40 0.41 -20.95
C PRO A 128 0.88 -0.67 -19.98
N VAL A 129 0.37 -1.88 -20.16
CA VAL A 129 0.74 -3.05 -19.37
C VAL A 129 1.60 -4.00 -20.19
N VAL A 130 2.53 -4.70 -19.52
CA VAL A 130 3.37 -5.70 -20.18
C VAL A 130 2.53 -6.90 -20.64
N PRO A 131 3.00 -7.71 -21.61
CA PRO A 131 2.32 -8.96 -21.98
C PRO A 131 2.11 -9.88 -20.78
N ILE A 132 0.96 -10.56 -20.71
CA ILE A 132 0.61 -11.47 -19.59
C ILE A 132 1.76 -12.47 -19.31
N LYS A 133 2.31 -13.08 -20.35
CA LYS A 133 3.42 -14.05 -20.23
C LYS A 133 4.69 -13.45 -19.60
N GLU A 134 4.92 -12.15 -19.77
CA GLU A 134 6.04 -11.46 -19.16
C GLU A 134 5.80 -11.28 -17.67
N GLN A 135 4.62 -10.77 -17.30
CA GLN A 135 4.28 -10.58 -15.89
C GLN A 135 4.22 -11.92 -15.14
N VAL A 136 3.66 -12.96 -15.73
CA VAL A 136 3.64 -14.32 -15.14
C VAL A 136 5.06 -14.78 -14.81
N ARG A 137 6.04 -14.61 -15.73
CA ARG A 137 7.44 -14.99 -15.45
C ARG A 137 8.06 -14.17 -14.33
N LYS A 138 7.75 -12.88 -14.23
CA LYS A 138 8.17 -12.02 -13.10
C LYS A 138 7.59 -12.52 -11.79
N LEU A 139 6.30 -12.84 -11.76
CA LEU A 139 5.61 -13.33 -10.56
C LEU A 139 6.13 -14.71 -10.14
N GLN A 140 6.36 -15.64 -11.07
CA GLN A 140 6.98 -16.93 -10.78
C GLN A 140 8.37 -16.77 -10.17
N ALA A 141 9.20 -15.87 -10.72
CA ALA A 141 10.50 -15.57 -10.13
C ALA A 141 10.39 -14.94 -8.73
N ALA A 142 9.36 -14.12 -8.48
CA ALA A 142 9.09 -13.58 -7.16
C ALA A 142 8.73 -14.69 -6.16
N VAL A 143 7.85 -15.59 -6.53
CA VAL A 143 7.42 -16.73 -5.70
C VAL A 143 8.60 -17.66 -5.40
N GLU A 144 9.42 -17.99 -6.40
CA GLU A 144 10.59 -18.85 -6.25
C GLU A 144 11.67 -18.20 -5.37
N ALA A 145 11.88 -16.89 -5.48
CA ALA A 145 12.90 -16.18 -4.71
C ALA A 145 12.54 -15.92 -3.24
N ARG A 146 11.30 -16.20 -2.85
CA ARG A 146 10.79 -16.02 -1.49
C ARG A 146 11.43 -17.01 -0.52
N GLU A 147 12.20 -16.50 0.45
CA GLU A 147 12.88 -17.32 1.48
C GLU A 147 11.97 -17.62 2.67
N ASP A 148 11.10 -16.68 3.06
CA ASP A 148 10.09 -16.90 4.11
C ASP A 148 8.75 -17.27 3.45
N PRO A 149 8.20 -18.49 3.67
CA PRO A 149 6.95 -18.92 3.05
C PRO A 149 5.74 -18.05 3.43
N ASP A 150 5.83 -17.33 4.56
CA ASP A 150 4.78 -16.43 5.02
C ASP A 150 4.84 -15.04 4.35
N PHE A 151 5.94 -14.69 3.67
CA PHE A 151 6.06 -13.41 2.96
C PHE A 151 5.02 -13.33 1.85
N VAL A 152 4.13 -12.32 1.89
CA VAL A 152 3.00 -12.18 0.98
C VAL A 152 3.41 -11.51 -0.32
N ILE A 153 3.10 -12.15 -1.44
CA ILE A 153 3.27 -11.59 -2.78
C ILE A 153 1.89 -11.30 -3.37
N SER A 154 1.59 -10.02 -3.55
CA SER A 154 0.35 -9.54 -4.16
C SER A 154 0.61 -9.06 -5.58
N ALA A 155 -0.15 -9.56 -6.54
CA ALA A 155 -0.10 -9.06 -7.92
C ALA A 155 -1.26 -8.09 -8.18
N ARG A 156 -0.94 -6.95 -8.81
CA ARG A 156 -1.90 -5.97 -9.26
C ARG A 156 -1.88 -5.89 -10.77
N THR A 157 -3.05 -5.75 -11.39
CA THR A 157 -3.13 -5.37 -12.80
C THR A 157 -3.77 -3.98 -12.98
N ASP A 158 -3.18 -3.20 -13.85
CA ASP A 158 -3.69 -1.90 -14.30
C ASP A 158 -4.33 -1.99 -15.71
N ALA A 159 -4.50 -3.20 -16.23
CA ALA A 159 -4.99 -3.46 -17.57
C ALA A 159 -6.41 -2.93 -17.83
N GLU A 160 -7.23 -2.80 -16.78
CA GLU A 160 -8.61 -2.30 -16.95
C GLU A 160 -8.64 -0.96 -17.68
N SER A 161 -7.77 -0.04 -17.32
CA SER A 161 -7.76 1.33 -17.87
C SER A 161 -7.35 1.43 -19.34
N VAL A 162 -6.69 0.41 -19.89
CA VAL A 162 -6.15 0.41 -21.26
C VAL A 162 -6.74 -0.71 -22.12
N ASN A 163 -7.04 -1.88 -21.56
CA ASN A 163 -7.49 -3.06 -22.27
C ASN A 163 -8.92 -3.51 -21.86
N GLY A 164 -9.47 -2.90 -20.80
CA GLY A 164 -10.78 -3.25 -20.26
C GLY A 164 -10.77 -4.37 -19.22
N LEU A 165 -11.92 -4.58 -18.59
CA LEU A 165 -12.06 -5.50 -17.46
C LEU A 165 -11.81 -6.97 -17.85
N ASP A 166 -12.17 -7.40 -19.05
CA ASP A 166 -11.98 -8.80 -19.48
C ASP A 166 -10.49 -9.18 -19.56
N ASP A 167 -9.62 -8.29 -20.07
CA ASP A 167 -8.17 -8.52 -20.03
C ASP A 167 -7.66 -8.54 -18.59
N ALA A 168 -8.13 -7.62 -17.73
CA ALA A 168 -7.76 -7.61 -16.32
C ALA A 168 -8.14 -8.93 -15.61
N LEU A 169 -9.32 -9.49 -15.90
CA LEU A 169 -9.76 -10.78 -15.34
C LEU A 169 -8.88 -11.94 -15.83
N ASN A 170 -8.52 -11.97 -17.11
CA ASN A 170 -7.60 -12.97 -17.66
C ASN A 170 -6.22 -12.89 -17.01
N ARG A 171 -5.74 -11.68 -16.71
CA ARG A 171 -4.47 -11.46 -16.02
C ARG A 171 -4.48 -11.98 -14.60
N ILE A 172 -5.48 -11.63 -13.78
CA ILE A 172 -5.51 -12.09 -12.39
C ILE A 172 -5.62 -13.62 -12.27
N LYS A 173 -6.29 -14.30 -13.21
CA LYS A 173 -6.28 -15.77 -13.30
C LYS A 173 -4.87 -16.32 -13.56
N ALA A 174 -4.17 -15.75 -14.53
CA ALA A 174 -2.81 -16.15 -14.84
C ALA A 174 -1.82 -15.83 -13.69
N TYR A 175 -2.10 -14.78 -12.91
CA TYR A 175 -1.30 -14.43 -11.73
C TYR A 175 -1.54 -15.38 -10.56
N GLU A 176 -2.79 -15.80 -10.33
CA GLU A 176 -3.11 -16.87 -9.38
C GLU A 176 -2.38 -18.17 -9.75
N GLU A 177 -2.43 -18.57 -11.03
CA GLU A 177 -1.71 -19.75 -11.54
C GLU A 177 -0.18 -19.63 -11.41
N ALA A 178 0.36 -18.40 -11.41
CA ALA A 178 1.78 -18.15 -11.13
C ALA A 178 2.17 -18.35 -9.66
N GLY A 179 1.20 -18.55 -8.75
CA GLY A 179 1.42 -18.88 -7.34
C GLY A 179 1.51 -17.67 -6.41
N VAL A 180 0.98 -16.51 -6.81
CA VAL A 180 0.89 -15.35 -5.90
C VAL A 180 -0.17 -15.57 -4.82
N ASP A 181 -0.02 -14.86 -3.70
CA ASP A 181 -0.86 -15.04 -2.51
C ASP A 181 -2.13 -14.18 -2.54
N MET A 182 -2.12 -13.11 -3.32
CA MET A 182 -3.22 -12.16 -3.41
C MET A 182 -3.21 -11.47 -4.77
N VAL A 183 -4.38 -11.09 -5.27
CA VAL A 183 -4.48 -10.29 -6.50
C VAL A 183 -5.39 -9.08 -6.31
N GLY A 184 -5.21 -8.07 -7.17
CA GLY A 184 -6.06 -6.89 -7.22
C GLY A 184 -6.14 -6.30 -8.63
N VAL A 185 -7.27 -5.67 -8.94
CA VAL A 185 -7.49 -4.94 -10.20
C VAL A 185 -7.65 -3.46 -9.89
N ALA A 186 -6.81 -2.64 -10.50
CA ALA A 186 -6.97 -1.19 -10.45
C ALA A 186 -8.04 -0.76 -11.45
N MET A 187 -9.17 -0.29 -10.94
CA MET A 187 -10.30 0.16 -11.75
C MET A 187 -10.33 1.69 -11.84
N SER A 188 -10.16 2.22 -13.04
CA SER A 188 -10.05 3.67 -13.28
C SER A 188 -11.33 4.46 -12.97
N TRP A 189 -12.50 3.82 -13.09
CA TRP A 189 -13.80 4.49 -12.93
C TRP A 189 -14.31 4.59 -11.50
N VAL A 190 -13.75 3.88 -10.52
CA VAL A 190 -14.25 3.90 -9.12
C VAL A 190 -14.27 5.31 -8.52
N ARG A 191 -13.54 6.23 -9.11
CA ARG A 191 -13.47 7.65 -8.74
C ARG A 191 -14.46 8.54 -9.48
N LYS A 192 -15.38 7.97 -10.25
CA LYS A 192 -16.40 8.71 -10.97
C LYS A 192 -17.76 8.51 -10.31
N GLU A 193 -18.52 9.58 -10.19
CA GLU A 193 -19.90 9.52 -9.71
C GLU A 193 -20.78 8.65 -10.63
N GLY A 194 -21.81 8.05 -10.05
CA GLY A 194 -22.76 7.22 -10.79
C GLY A 194 -22.27 5.84 -11.21
N MET A 195 -21.07 5.43 -10.77
CA MET A 195 -20.46 4.14 -11.16
C MET A 195 -20.76 2.99 -10.19
N ARG A 196 -21.64 3.19 -9.20
CA ARG A 196 -21.89 2.20 -8.14
C ARG A 196 -22.20 0.80 -8.69
N GLN A 197 -23.21 0.66 -9.54
CA GLN A 197 -23.60 -0.66 -10.07
C GLN A 197 -22.46 -1.29 -10.88
N ARG A 198 -21.82 -0.51 -11.74
CA ARG A 198 -20.66 -0.97 -12.52
C ARG A 198 -19.52 -1.44 -11.62
N THR A 199 -19.29 -0.74 -10.49
CA THR A 199 -18.25 -1.11 -9.53
C THR A 199 -18.59 -2.43 -8.85
N LEU A 200 -19.83 -2.60 -8.37
CA LEU A 200 -20.28 -3.86 -7.75
C LEU A 200 -20.21 -5.04 -8.72
N ASP A 201 -20.69 -4.86 -9.96
CA ASP A 201 -20.64 -5.91 -11.00
C ASP A 201 -19.18 -6.30 -11.29
N ALA A 202 -18.27 -5.32 -11.35
CA ALA A 202 -16.85 -5.59 -11.57
C ALA A 202 -16.20 -6.31 -10.37
N LEU A 203 -16.49 -5.90 -9.13
CA LEU A 203 -16.00 -6.56 -7.93
C LEU A 203 -16.50 -8.02 -7.86
N GLN A 204 -17.76 -8.27 -8.18
CA GLN A 204 -18.31 -9.62 -8.26
C GLN A 204 -17.56 -10.46 -9.30
N ARG A 205 -17.38 -9.93 -10.53
CA ARG A 205 -16.64 -10.64 -11.58
C ARG A 205 -15.19 -10.92 -11.22
N ILE A 206 -14.53 -10.00 -10.49
CA ILE A 206 -13.18 -10.20 -9.97
C ILE A 206 -13.18 -11.35 -8.95
N ARG A 207 -14.18 -11.38 -8.04
CA ARG A 207 -14.31 -12.46 -7.05
C ARG A 207 -14.52 -13.82 -7.73
N ASP A 208 -15.38 -13.88 -8.74
CA ASP A 208 -15.71 -15.13 -9.44
C ASP A 208 -14.53 -15.65 -10.29
N ALA A 209 -13.57 -14.78 -10.60
CA ALA A 209 -12.44 -15.12 -11.48
C ALA A 209 -11.35 -15.91 -10.81
N VAL A 210 -11.13 -15.76 -9.47
CA VAL A 210 -9.99 -16.32 -8.73
C VAL A 210 -10.41 -16.79 -7.34
N LYS A 211 -9.57 -17.64 -6.71
CA LYS A 211 -9.80 -18.19 -5.37
C LYS A 211 -8.93 -17.55 -4.30
N VAL A 212 -7.75 -17.05 -4.68
CA VAL A 212 -6.83 -16.38 -3.76
C VAL A 212 -7.46 -15.14 -3.12
N PRO A 213 -6.97 -14.69 -1.96
CA PRO A 213 -7.36 -13.43 -1.34
C PRO A 213 -7.35 -12.27 -2.33
N LEU A 214 -8.33 -11.38 -2.19
CA LEU A 214 -8.52 -10.22 -3.05
C LEU A 214 -8.19 -8.92 -2.32
N ASN A 215 -7.41 -8.07 -2.98
CA ASN A 215 -7.21 -6.69 -2.57
C ASN A 215 -8.17 -5.78 -3.34
N CYS A 216 -9.06 -5.10 -2.62
CA CYS A 216 -9.92 -4.06 -3.18
C CYS A 216 -9.09 -2.81 -3.45
N MET A 217 -8.57 -2.68 -4.66
CA MET A 217 -7.82 -1.50 -5.06
C MET A 217 -8.72 -0.26 -5.08
N PHE A 218 -8.23 0.84 -4.51
CA PHE A 218 -9.01 2.09 -4.38
C PHE A 218 -10.33 1.92 -3.59
N MET A 219 -10.31 1.11 -2.52
CA MET A 219 -11.48 0.83 -1.70
C MET A 219 -12.12 2.10 -1.16
N ASP A 220 -11.31 3.01 -0.63
CA ASP A 220 -11.81 4.26 -0.05
C ASP A 220 -12.46 5.16 -1.11
N GLU A 221 -11.88 5.23 -2.29
CA GLU A 221 -12.46 5.96 -3.43
C GLU A 221 -13.76 5.32 -3.93
N ALA A 222 -13.84 3.98 -3.92
CA ALA A 222 -15.08 3.27 -4.27
C ALA A 222 -16.20 3.55 -3.27
N ILE A 223 -15.87 3.72 -1.99
CA ILE A 223 -16.82 4.08 -0.94
C ILE A 223 -17.21 5.55 -1.04
N GLN A 224 -16.23 6.47 -1.10
CA GLN A 224 -16.48 7.91 -1.06
C GLN A 224 -17.21 8.44 -2.30
N VAL A 225 -16.83 7.96 -3.47
CA VAL A 225 -17.34 8.48 -4.75
C VAL A 225 -18.30 7.49 -5.41
N GLY A 226 -17.96 6.21 -5.36
CA GLY A 226 -18.75 5.13 -5.97
C GLY A 226 -19.99 4.74 -5.17
N ASN A 227 -20.15 5.21 -3.94
CA ASN A 227 -21.23 4.83 -3.01
C ASN A 227 -21.37 3.30 -2.80
N VAL A 228 -20.27 2.57 -2.91
CA VAL A 228 -20.17 1.17 -2.49
C VAL A 228 -19.91 1.15 -0.99
N THR A 229 -20.51 0.25 -0.24
CA THR A 229 -20.27 0.15 1.21
C THR A 229 -19.14 -0.82 1.54
N LEU A 230 -18.52 -0.64 2.70
CA LEU A 230 -17.52 -1.60 3.21
C LEU A 230 -18.13 -3.00 3.38
N ASP A 231 -19.38 -3.08 3.86
CA ASP A 231 -20.07 -4.35 4.04
C ASP A 231 -20.30 -5.09 2.71
N GLU A 232 -20.63 -4.37 1.64
CA GLU A 232 -20.74 -4.98 0.30
C GLU A 232 -19.40 -5.54 -0.18
N ILE A 233 -18.32 -4.80 0.01
CA ILE A 233 -16.95 -5.28 -0.34
C ILE A 233 -16.58 -6.51 0.49
N LYS A 234 -16.90 -6.51 1.77
CA LYS A 234 -16.68 -7.63 2.69
C LYS A 234 -17.51 -8.86 2.27
N GLN A 235 -18.81 -8.68 1.99
CA GLN A 235 -19.71 -9.76 1.53
C GLN A 235 -19.26 -10.38 0.21
N LEU A 236 -18.62 -9.61 -0.67
CA LEU A 236 -17.98 -10.12 -1.88
C LEU A 236 -16.68 -10.89 -1.59
N GLY A 237 -16.23 -10.99 -0.34
CA GLY A 237 -15.09 -11.80 0.06
C GLY A 237 -13.73 -11.17 -0.23
N PHE A 238 -13.66 -9.85 -0.38
CA PHE A 238 -12.38 -9.14 -0.39
C PHE A 238 -11.73 -9.19 0.99
N LYS A 239 -10.43 -9.42 1.03
CA LYS A 239 -9.67 -9.62 2.26
C LYS A 239 -8.82 -8.43 2.68
N MET A 240 -8.52 -7.54 1.75
CA MET A 240 -7.74 -6.33 2.02
C MET A 240 -8.27 -5.17 1.19
N GLY A 241 -8.13 -3.97 1.71
CA GLY A 241 -8.39 -2.73 1.01
C GLY A 241 -7.82 -1.56 1.79
N GLY A 242 -7.64 -0.42 1.17
CA GLY A 242 -6.96 0.69 1.82
C GLY A 242 -7.49 2.06 1.46
N SER A 243 -6.98 3.04 2.19
CA SER A 243 -7.24 4.46 1.99
C SER A 243 -5.94 5.21 1.70
N ASN A 244 -6.01 6.11 0.74
CA ASN A 244 -4.92 7.03 0.39
C ASN A 244 -5.06 8.41 1.11
N ALA A 245 -6.00 8.54 2.05
CA ALA A 245 -6.41 9.82 2.63
C ALA A 245 -5.30 10.52 3.43
N VAL A 246 -4.37 9.76 4.05
CA VAL A 246 -3.29 10.31 4.89
C VAL A 246 -2.51 11.41 4.14
N ARG A 247 -2.11 11.16 2.89
CA ARG A 247 -1.36 12.13 2.08
C ARG A 247 -2.12 13.42 1.84
N TYR A 248 -3.41 13.33 1.52
CA TYR A 248 -4.26 14.50 1.25
C TYR A 248 -4.49 15.30 2.52
N THR A 249 -4.67 14.61 3.65
CA THR A 249 -4.82 15.23 4.98
C THR A 249 -3.56 16.02 5.34
N VAL A 250 -2.37 15.41 5.19
CA VAL A 250 -1.09 16.09 5.50
C VAL A 250 -0.90 17.32 4.60
N VAL A 251 -1.08 17.19 3.29
CA VAL A 251 -0.96 18.35 2.37
C VAL A 251 -1.90 19.46 2.78
N LYS A 252 -3.17 19.16 3.06
CA LYS A 252 -4.17 20.18 3.43
C LYS A 252 -3.84 20.82 4.78
N ALA A 253 -3.64 20.02 5.82
CA ALA A 253 -3.46 20.51 7.19
C ALA A 253 -2.15 21.28 7.35
N VAL A 254 -1.04 20.78 6.78
CA VAL A 254 0.25 21.46 6.86
C VAL A 254 0.25 22.75 6.05
N THR A 255 -0.35 22.78 4.86
CA THR A 255 -0.48 24.02 4.07
C THR A 255 -1.26 25.09 4.84
N GLU A 256 -2.38 24.71 5.47
CA GLU A 256 -3.20 25.62 6.27
C GLU A 256 -2.39 26.20 7.44
N MET A 257 -1.73 25.35 8.21
CA MET A 257 -0.91 25.76 9.35
C MET A 257 0.25 26.69 8.92
N LEU A 258 0.99 26.34 7.86
CA LEU A 258 2.09 27.16 7.34
C LEU A 258 1.61 28.50 6.81
N THR A 259 0.41 28.56 6.22
CA THR A 259 -0.20 29.82 5.75
C THR A 259 -0.49 30.76 6.92
N ILE A 260 -1.05 30.23 8.02
CA ILE A 260 -1.29 31.00 9.25
C ILE A 260 0.04 31.48 9.84
N LEU A 261 1.01 30.58 10.00
CA LEU A 261 2.33 30.93 10.52
C LEU A 261 3.01 32.02 9.70
N LYS A 262 2.95 31.93 8.36
CA LYS A 262 3.53 32.92 7.45
C LYS A 262 2.88 34.31 7.61
N ASN A 263 1.55 34.35 7.71
CA ASN A 263 0.79 35.61 7.72
C ASN A 263 0.76 36.27 9.09
N GLU A 264 0.77 35.50 10.17
CA GLU A 264 0.57 35.98 11.53
C GLU A 264 1.85 35.90 12.39
N GLY A 265 2.92 35.25 11.91
CA GLY A 265 4.16 35.01 12.67
C GLY A 265 3.98 34.04 13.84
N SER A 266 2.83 33.38 13.96
CA SER A 266 2.48 32.47 15.07
C SER A 266 1.44 31.46 14.64
N THR A 267 1.50 30.27 15.22
CA THR A 267 0.45 29.22 15.07
C THR A 267 -0.66 29.34 16.13
N LYS A 268 -0.72 30.45 16.89
CA LYS A 268 -1.69 30.63 17.99
C LYS A 268 -3.13 30.32 17.56
N ASN A 269 -3.55 30.83 16.41
CA ASN A 269 -4.91 30.63 15.90
C ASN A 269 -5.17 29.21 15.33
N TYR A 270 -4.13 28.38 15.20
CA TYR A 270 -4.18 26.97 14.80
C TYR A 270 -3.95 25.99 15.94
N SER A 271 -3.61 26.48 17.14
CA SER A 271 -3.15 25.68 18.28
C SER A 271 -4.12 24.58 18.71
N HIS A 272 -5.44 24.82 18.54
CA HIS A 272 -6.49 23.84 18.85
C HIS A 272 -6.49 22.58 17.96
N ARG A 273 -5.72 22.60 16.85
CA ARG A 273 -5.55 21.49 15.91
C ARG A 273 -4.16 20.85 15.98
N LEU A 274 -3.29 21.34 16.86
CA LEU A 274 -1.95 20.76 17.05
C LEU A 274 -1.99 19.72 18.16
N ALA A 275 -1.28 18.63 17.95
CA ALA A 275 -0.98 17.70 19.02
C ALA A 275 -0.10 18.38 20.08
N SER A 276 -0.25 17.99 21.33
CA SER A 276 0.64 18.42 22.41
C SER A 276 2.02 17.76 22.30
N LEU A 277 3.02 18.36 22.94
CA LEU A 277 4.35 17.74 23.05
C LEU A 277 4.27 16.34 23.65
N LYS A 278 3.45 16.15 24.68
CA LYS A 278 3.26 14.85 25.36
C LYS A 278 2.70 13.78 24.42
N GLU A 279 1.75 14.13 23.54
CA GLU A 279 1.20 13.21 22.55
C GLU A 279 2.27 12.83 21.51
N TYR A 280 3.08 13.80 21.06
CA TYR A 280 4.18 13.53 20.15
C TYR A 280 5.25 12.64 20.79
N GLU A 281 5.68 12.95 22.03
CA GLU A 281 6.66 12.17 22.78
C GLU A 281 6.19 10.73 23.02
N ALA A 282 4.92 10.52 23.33
CA ALA A 282 4.34 9.20 23.47
C ALA A 282 4.35 8.44 22.12
N LEU A 283 3.98 9.11 21.03
CA LEU A 283 3.98 8.52 19.70
C LEU A 283 5.36 8.03 19.28
N VAL A 284 6.44 8.78 19.59
CA VAL A 284 7.82 8.39 19.30
C VAL A 284 8.46 7.52 20.39
N ARG A 285 7.69 7.08 21.40
CA ARG A 285 8.09 6.18 22.49
C ARG A 285 9.21 6.78 23.39
N LEU A 286 9.29 8.10 23.49
CA LEU A 286 10.30 8.75 24.34
C LEU A 286 10.33 8.22 25.78
N PRO A 287 9.18 7.99 26.48
CA PRO A 287 9.19 7.47 27.84
C PRO A 287 9.94 6.13 27.97
N GLU A 288 9.75 5.21 27.02
CA GLU A 288 10.39 3.90 27.03
C GLU A 288 11.93 4.01 26.90
N PHE A 289 12.40 4.93 26.04
CA PHE A 289 13.82 5.18 25.88
C PHE A 289 14.46 5.83 27.12
N LEU A 290 13.74 6.75 27.78
CA LEU A 290 14.20 7.35 29.03
C LEU A 290 14.26 6.32 30.17
N GLU A 291 13.31 5.42 30.28
CA GLU A 291 13.36 4.32 31.25
C GLU A 291 14.53 3.36 30.98
N MET A 292 14.82 3.09 29.70
CA MET A 292 15.96 2.28 29.32
C MET A 292 17.27 2.99 29.71
N GLU A 293 17.41 4.28 29.40
CA GLU A 293 18.58 5.08 29.77
C GLU A 293 18.80 5.07 31.28
N MET A 294 17.75 5.32 32.07
CA MET A 294 17.86 5.28 33.56
C MET A 294 18.35 3.94 34.10
N ARG A 295 17.91 2.80 33.45
CA ARG A 295 18.37 1.47 33.89
C ARG A 295 19.85 1.20 33.66
N TYR A 296 20.47 1.87 32.69
CA TYR A 296 21.86 1.64 32.30
C TYR A 296 22.79 2.81 32.61
N SER A 297 22.28 3.89 33.22
CA SER A 297 23.08 5.07 33.62
C SER A 297 23.52 5.04 35.08
N ALA A 298 23.30 3.93 35.80
CA ALA A 298 23.65 3.77 37.22
C ALA A 298 25.03 3.12 37.41
#